data_81ea229168771713269fab07d20a6330
#
_entry.id   81ea229168771713269fab07d20a6330
#
_cell.length_a   1.000
_cell.length_b   1.000
_cell.length_c   1.000
_cell.angle_alpha   90.00
_cell.angle_beta   90.00
_cell.angle_gamma   90.00
#
_symmetry.space_group_name_H-M   'P 1'
#
loop_
_entity.id
_entity.type
_entity.pdbx_description
1 polymer ?
#
loop_
_entity_poly.entity_id
_entity_poly.type
_entity_poly.pdbx_seq_one_letter_code
_entity_poly.pdbx_strand_id
1 'polypeptide(L)'
;MTITIYGIKSCSTMKKAFTKLDELDVSYDFHDYKKQGIDKDTVQRWVNELGIDKVLNKRGTTWRKLDDSQKQAADANVDNAIGLLVENTSMIKRPMVEGQCDDKTQGQPVLLCGFNEDEFNTNFS
;
A
#
# COMPACT_ATOMS: atom_id res chain seq x y z
N MET A 1 -5.25 -6.90 -17.85
CA MET A 1 -4.44 -7.01 -16.64
C MET A 1 -3.88 -5.67 -16.32
N THR A 2 -3.95 -5.28 -15.05
CA THR A 2 -3.76 -3.90 -14.66
C THR A 2 -2.93 -3.82 -13.39
N ILE A 3 -2.00 -2.88 -13.39
CA ILE A 3 -1.28 -2.50 -12.18
C ILE A 3 -2.10 -1.42 -11.48
N THR A 4 -2.32 -1.57 -10.19
CA THR A 4 -3.01 -0.58 -9.36
C THR A 4 -2.06 -0.03 -8.32
N ILE A 5 -1.99 1.30 -8.21
CA ILE A 5 -1.24 1.96 -7.16
C ILE A 5 -2.21 2.62 -6.19
N TYR A 6 -2.03 2.31 -4.90
CA TYR A 6 -2.93 2.76 -3.84
C TYR A 6 -2.22 3.81 -2.98
N GLY A 7 -2.91 4.84 -2.64
CA GLY A 7 -2.36 5.85 -1.76
C GLY A 7 -3.19 7.12 -1.72
N ILE A 8 -2.52 8.25 -1.48
CA ILE A 8 -3.13 9.56 -1.46
C ILE A 8 -2.42 10.49 -2.44
N LYS A 9 -3.16 11.44 -3.00
CA LYS A 9 -2.68 12.25 -4.11
C LYS A 9 -1.55 13.22 -3.74
N SER A 10 -1.53 13.72 -2.53
CA SER A 10 -0.64 14.81 -2.11
C SER A 10 0.63 14.35 -1.40
N CYS A 11 0.98 13.08 -1.47
CA CYS A 11 2.17 12.53 -0.81
C CYS A 11 3.38 12.60 -1.76
N SER A 12 4.53 13.11 -1.27
CA SER A 12 5.75 13.21 -2.07
C SER A 12 6.27 11.84 -2.52
N THR A 13 6.15 10.82 -1.67
CA THR A 13 6.51 9.44 -2.02
C THR A 13 5.65 8.92 -3.15
N MET A 14 4.36 9.26 -3.16
CA MET A 14 3.45 8.91 -4.24
C MET A 14 3.88 9.53 -5.57
N LYS A 15 4.31 10.79 -5.55
CA LYS A 15 4.80 11.45 -6.76
C LYS A 15 6.02 10.76 -7.34
N LYS A 16 6.94 10.32 -6.50
CA LYS A 16 8.12 9.54 -6.92
C LYS A 16 7.70 8.23 -7.57
N ALA A 17 6.72 7.55 -6.98
CA ALA A 17 6.21 6.29 -7.52
C ALA A 17 5.54 6.49 -8.89
N PHE A 18 4.70 7.51 -9.03
CA PHE A 18 4.06 7.82 -10.31
C PHE A 18 5.11 8.11 -11.38
N THR A 19 6.10 8.94 -11.05
CA THR A 19 7.17 9.29 -11.98
C THR A 19 7.93 8.03 -12.42
N LYS A 20 8.24 7.16 -11.49
CA LYS A 20 8.97 5.92 -11.81
C LYS A 20 8.17 4.99 -12.71
N LEU A 21 6.88 4.82 -12.43
CA LEU A 21 6.02 4.00 -13.29
C LEU A 21 5.92 4.59 -14.70
N ASP A 22 5.84 5.91 -14.81
CA ASP A 22 5.83 6.58 -16.11
C ASP A 22 7.16 6.37 -16.85
N GLU A 23 8.29 6.46 -16.17
CA GLU A 23 9.60 6.21 -16.76
C GLU A 23 9.75 4.77 -17.26
N LEU A 24 9.13 3.82 -16.59
CA LEU A 24 9.16 2.41 -16.95
C LEU A 24 8.08 2.02 -17.96
N ASP A 25 7.30 2.99 -18.45
CA ASP A 25 6.17 2.77 -19.38
C ASP A 25 5.14 1.79 -18.82
N VAL A 26 4.88 1.84 -17.51
CA VAL A 26 3.87 1.00 -16.87
C VAL A 26 2.54 1.75 -16.86
N SER A 27 1.52 1.14 -17.46
CA SER A 27 0.14 1.65 -17.35
C SER A 27 -0.42 1.23 -15.99
N TYR A 28 -1.03 2.16 -15.27
CA TYR A 28 -1.55 1.89 -13.95
C TYR A 28 -2.84 2.66 -13.67
N ASP A 29 -3.63 2.13 -12.75
CA ASP A 29 -4.79 2.82 -12.19
C ASP A 29 -4.43 3.33 -10.80
N PHE A 30 -4.88 4.53 -10.46
CA PHE A 30 -4.66 5.09 -9.14
C PHE A 30 -5.90 4.91 -8.27
N HIS A 31 -5.74 4.22 -7.14
CA HIS A 31 -6.77 4.05 -6.13
C HIS A 31 -6.52 5.05 -5.00
N ASP A 32 -7.32 6.10 -4.93
CA ASP A 32 -7.18 7.17 -3.94
C ASP A 32 -7.96 6.80 -2.68
N TYR A 33 -7.27 6.54 -1.59
CA TYR A 33 -7.89 6.19 -0.32
C TYR A 33 -8.89 7.23 0.17
N LYS A 34 -8.62 8.52 -0.08
CA LYS A 34 -9.51 9.59 0.37
C LYS A 34 -10.85 9.59 -0.34
N LYS A 35 -10.86 9.13 -1.59
CA LYS A 35 -12.08 9.10 -2.41
C LYS A 35 -12.80 7.77 -2.34
N GLN A 36 -12.04 6.68 -2.31
CA GLN A 36 -12.58 5.34 -2.49
C GLN A 36 -12.46 4.47 -1.22
N GLY A 37 -11.66 4.92 -0.24
CA GLY A 37 -11.39 4.10 0.94
C GLY A 37 -10.64 2.83 0.56
N ILE A 38 -10.77 1.82 1.39
CA ILE A 38 -10.20 0.49 1.15
C ILE A 38 -11.10 -0.54 1.85
N ASP A 39 -11.29 -1.71 1.26
CA ASP A 39 -12.07 -2.75 1.89
C ASP A 39 -11.19 -3.64 2.77
N LYS A 40 -11.85 -4.30 3.73
CA LYS A 40 -11.18 -5.14 4.70
C LYS A 40 -10.51 -6.34 4.03
N ASP A 41 -11.14 -6.92 3.03
CA ASP A 41 -10.64 -8.11 2.33
C ASP A 41 -9.30 -7.81 1.63
N THR A 42 -9.17 -6.65 1.02
CA THR A 42 -7.93 -6.23 0.37
C THR A 42 -6.81 -6.06 1.39
N VAL A 43 -7.08 -5.39 2.50
CA VAL A 43 -6.10 -5.21 3.56
C VAL A 43 -5.69 -6.55 4.17
N GLN A 44 -6.67 -7.42 4.39
CA GLN A 44 -6.42 -8.77 4.92
C GLN A 44 -5.48 -9.55 4.00
N ARG A 45 -5.69 -9.48 2.69
CA ARG A 45 -4.85 -10.14 1.71
C ARG A 45 -3.40 -9.59 1.75
N TRP A 46 -3.25 -8.28 1.83
CA TRP A 46 -1.93 -7.64 1.94
C TRP A 46 -1.20 -8.07 3.21
N VAL A 47 -1.91 -8.11 4.33
CA VAL A 47 -1.34 -8.52 5.61
C VAL A 47 -0.94 -10.00 5.58
N ASN A 48 -1.75 -10.84 4.94
CA ASN A 48 -1.43 -12.27 4.81
C ASN A 48 -0.15 -12.50 3.99
N GLU A 49 0.08 -11.67 2.96
CA GLU A 49 1.26 -11.82 2.11
C GLU A 49 2.50 -11.13 2.67
N LEU A 50 2.35 -9.94 3.23
CA LEU A 50 3.47 -9.10 3.64
C LEU A 50 3.70 -9.05 5.14
N GLY A 51 2.68 -9.32 5.93
CA GLY A 51 2.72 -9.13 7.37
C GLY A 51 2.27 -7.74 7.77
N ILE A 52 1.67 -7.66 8.97
CA ILE A 52 1.11 -6.39 9.48
C ILE A 52 2.20 -5.32 9.65
N ASP A 53 3.41 -5.70 10.01
CA ASP A 53 4.50 -4.74 10.25
C ASP A 53 4.92 -4.00 8.99
N LYS A 54 4.76 -4.62 7.82
CA LYS A 54 5.04 -3.95 6.54
C LYS A 54 3.90 -3.05 6.10
N VAL A 55 2.66 -3.47 6.30
CA VAL A 55 1.48 -2.75 5.82
C VAL A 55 1.15 -1.56 6.73
N LEU A 56 1.31 -1.72 8.03
CA LEU A 56 1.00 -0.69 9.02
C LEU A 56 2.18 0.26 9.20
N ASN A 57 1.94 1.55 8.96
CA ASN A 57 2.95 2.59 9.16
C ASN A 57 2.86 3.17 10.58
N LYS A 58 3.68 2.67 11.48
CA LYS A 58 3.74 3.16 12.87
C LYS A 58 4.52 4.46 13.03
N ARG A 59 5.21 4.89 11.98
CA ARG A 59 6.01 6.13 12.01
C ARG A 59 5.20 7.38 11.69
N GLY A 60 4.00 7.21 11.14
CA GLY A 60 3.16 8.33 10.75
C GLY A 60 2.45 8.96 11.93
N THR A 61 1.98 10.21 11.73
CA THR A 61 1.30 10.96 12.78
C THR A 61 -0.03 10.32 13.19
N THR A 62 -0.73 9.66 12.28
CA THR A 62 -2.02 9.04 12.60
C THR A 62 -1.86 7.96 13.67
N TRP A 63 -0.87 7.08 13.51
CA TRP A 63 -0.58 6.06 14.52
C TRP A 63 -0.22 6.70 15.86
N ARG A 64 0.64 7.71 15.84
CA ARG A 64 1.09 8.39 17.06
C ARG A 64 -0.03 9.05 17.83
N LYS A 65 -1.08 9.48 17.14
CA LYS A 65 -2.24 10.13 17.76
C LYS A 65 -3.26 9.16 18.33
N LEU A 66 -3.14 7.87 18.06
CA LEU A 66 -4.03 6.88 18.66
C LEU A 66 -3.79 6.81 20.16
N ASP A 67 -4.85 6.50 20.91
CA ASP A 67 -4.70 6.28 22.36
C ASP A 67 -4.04 4.92 22.62
N ASP A 68 -3.62 4.72 23.87
CA ASP A 68 -2.93 3.49 24.26
C ASP A 68 -3.81 2.25 24.10
N SER A 69 -5.12 2.38 24.33
CA SER A 69 -6.06 1.28 24.17
C SER A 69 -6.12 0.81 22.72
N GLN A 70 -6.14 1.75 21.77
CA GLN A 70 -6.18 1.42 20.35
C GLN A 70 -4.86 0.75 19.90
N LYS A 71 -3.73 1.27 20.37
CA LYS A 71 -2.42 0.68 20.05
C LYS A 71 -2.28 -0.73 20.61
N GLN A 72 -2.72 -0.93 21.86
CA GLN A 72 -2.69 -2.24 22.49
C GLN A 72 -3.61 -3.24 21.78
N ALA A 73 -4.80 -2.80 21.38
CA ALA A 73 -5.73 -3.66 20.66
C ALA A 73 -5.14 -4.11 19.31
N ALA A 74 -4.47 -3.19 18.60
CA ALA A 74 -3.83 -3.50 17.34
C ALA A 74 -2.66 -4.49 17.51
N ASP A 75 -1.87 -4.33 18.57
CA ASP A 75 -0.75 -5.23 18.84
C ASP A 75 -1.21 -6.61 19.33
N ALA A 76 -2.35 -6.67 19.99
CA ALA A 76 -2.87 -7.92 20.55
C ALA A 76 -3.51 -8.83 19.51
N ASN A 77 -4.08 -8.26 18.45
CA ASN A 77 -4.84 -9.02 17.46
C ASN A 77 -4.76 -8.35 16.09
N VAL A 78 -4.36 -9.14 15.08
CA VAL A 78 -4.19 -8.62 13.73
C VAL A 78 -5.50 -8.12 13.12
N ASP A 79 -6.64 -8.73 13.46
CA ASP A 79 -7.94 -8.25 12.99
C ASP A 79 -8.27 -6.85 13.48
N ASN A 80 -7.88 -6.54 14.72
CA ASN A 80 -8.04 -5.19 15.27
C ASN A 80 -7.18 -4.18 14.50
N ALA A 81 -5.95 -4.57 14.17
CA ALA A 81 -5.05 -3.74 13.37
C ALA A 81 -5.63 -3.49 11.99
N ILE A 82 -6.15 -4.51 11.33
CA ILE A 82 -6.77 -4.40 10.01
C ILE A 82 -7.96 -3.45 10.06
N GLY A 83 -8.82 -3.57 11.08
CA GLY A 83 -9.94 -2.66 11.28
C GLY A 83 -9.52 -1.21 11.38
N LEU A 84 -8.45 -0.94 12.14
CA LEU A 84 -7.89 0.41 12.27
C LEU A 84 -7.35 0.93 10.93
N LEU A 85 -6.73 0.08 10.12
CA LEU A 85 -6.23 0.47 8.80
C LEU A 85 -7.37 0.84 7.86
N VAL A 86 -8.47 0.11 7.89
CA VAL A 86 -9.65 0.41 7.07
C VAL A 86 -10.26 1.75 7.47
N GLU A 87 -10.34 2.02 8.75
CA GLU A 87 -10.87 3.28 9.28
C GLU A 87 -9.91 4.46 9.09
N ASN A 88 -8.60 4.19 9.11
CA ASN A 88 -7.55 5.21 9.08
C ASN A 88 -6.56 4.87 7.98
N THR A 89 -6.95 5.08 6.73
CA THR A 89 -6.14 4.69 5.56
C THR A 89 -4.78 5.37 5.51
N SER A 90 -4.62 6.51 6.18
CA SER A 90 -3.32 7.18 6.28
C SER A 90 -2.29 6.37 7.05
N MET A 91 -2.71 5.34 7.80
CA MET A 91 -1.81 4.42 8.50
C MET A 91 -1.31 3.27 7.63
N ILE A 92 -1.87 3.12 6.41
CA ILE A 92 -1.38 2.11 5.46
C ILE A 92 -0.13 2.66 4.78
N LYS A 93 0.90 1.84 4.63
CA LYS A 93 2.10 2.21 3.89
C LYS A 93 1.75 2.70 2.49
N ARG A 94 2.47 3.69 2.01
CA ARG A 94 2.24 4.29 0.69
C ARG A 94 3.52 4.36 -0.10
N PRO A 95 3.48 4.06 -1.39
CA PRO A 95 2.36 3.45 -2.11
C PRO A 95 2.26 1.95 -1.85
N MET A 96 1.07 1.39 -2.02
CA MET A 96 0.89 -0.04 -2.23
C MET A 96 0.68 -0.23 -3.72
N VAL A 97 1.45 -1.11 -4.34
CA VAL A 97 1.39 -1.34 -5.79
C VAL A 97 1.14 -2.82 -6.01
N GLU A 98 0.07 -3.16 -6.70
CA GLU A 98 -0.23 -4.56 -6.98
C GLU A 98 -0.84 -4.75 -8.37
N GLY A 99 -0.76 -5.97 -8.87
CA GLY A 99 -1.34 -6.36 -10.14
C GLY A 99 -0.36 -7.17 -10.96
N GLN A 100 -0.69 -7.33 -12.24
CA GLN A 100 0.17 -8.02 -13.18
C GLN A 100 -0.09 -7.50 -14.58
N CYS A 101 0.92 -7.57 -15.42
CA CYS A 101 0.77 -7.29 -16.86
C CYS A 101 1.75 -8.16 -17.63
N ASP A 102 1.38 -8.49 -18.88
CA ASP A 102 2.13 -9.46 -19.67
C ASP A 102 3.53 -8.97 -20.02
N ASP A 103 3.67 -7.68 -20.36
CA ASP A 103 4.93 -7.14 -20.85
C ASP A 103 5.88 -6.71 -19.72
N LYS A 104 5.36 -6.16 -18.63
CA LYS A 104 6.20 -5.58 -17.56
C LYS A 104 6.47 -6.55 -16.41
N THR A 105 5.51 -7.39 -16.06
CA THR A 105 5.66 -8.36 -14.99
C THR A 105 5.70 -9.80 -15.50
N GLN A 106 5.65 -9.98 -16.83
CA GLN A 106 5.68 -11.29 -17.48
C GLN A 106 4.54 -12.18 -17.02
N GLY A 107 3.37 -11.58 -16.78
CA GLY A 107 2.21 -12.30 -16.32
C GLY A 107 2.24 -12.69 -14.84
N GLN A 108 3.30 -12.34 -14.11
CA GLN A 108 3.42 -12.67 -12.69
C GLN A 108 2.78 -11.58 -11.83
N PRO A 109 2.03 -11.95 -10.78
CA PRO A 109 1.49 -10.95 -9.88
C PRO A 109 2.60 -10.31 -9.05
N VAL A 110 2.50 -9.01 -8.81
CA VAL A 110 3.41 -8.27 -7.93
C VAL A 110 2.62 -7.60 -6.83
N LEU A 111 3.24 -7.47 -5.67
CA LEU A 111 2.71 -6.71 -4.56
C LEU A 111 3.88 -6.02 -3.87
N LEU A 112 3.95 -4.70 -4.01
CA LEU A 112 5.03 -3.90 -3.47
C LEU A 112 4.49 -2.96 -2.39
N CYS A 113 5.25 -2.81 -1.32
CA CYS A 113 4.89 -1.98 -0.18
C CYS A 113 5.93 -0.89 0.00
N GLY A 114 5.50 0.36 -0.13
CA GLY A 114 6.40 1.51 -0.09
C GLY A 114 7.11 1.72 -1.43
N PHE A 115 7.77 2.86 -1.56
CA PHE A 115 8.53 3.16 -2.78
C PHE A 115 9.98 2.72 -2.61
N ASN A 116 10.43 1.86 -3.51
CA ASN A 116 11.83 1.46 -3.64
C ASN A 116 12.15 1.38 -5.12
N GLU A 117 13.06 2.24 -5.55
CA GLU A 117 13.40 2.36 -6.98
C GLU A 117 13.90 1.05 -7.56
N ASP A 118 14.76 0.34 -6.83
CA ASP A 118 15.31 -0.94 -7.28
C ASP A 118 14.22 -2.01 -7.43
N GLU A 119 13.26 -2.06 -6.49
CA GLU A 119 12.13 -2.99 -6.59
C GLU A 119 11.27 -2.69 -7.82
N PHE A 120 11.01 -1.41 -8.09
CA PHE A 120 10.24 -1.02 -9.27
C PHE A 120 10.98 -1.40 -10.54
N ASN A 121 12.27 -1.14 -10.62
CA ASN A 121 13.09 -1.52 -11.77
C ASN A 121 13.10 -3.03 -11.99
N THR A 122 13.22 -3.80 -10.93
CA THR A 122 13.27 -5.26 -10.99
C THR A 122 11.93 -5.85 -11.41
N ASN A 123 10.84 -5.35 -10.87
CA ASN A 123 9.51 -5.96 -11.06
C ASN A 123 8.79 -5.48 -12.32
N PHE A 124 9.17 -4.33 -12.87
CA PHE A 124 8.48 -3.74 -14.03
C PHE A 124 9.41 -3.52 -15.22
N SER A 125 10.48 -4.23 -15.28
CA SER A 125 11.43 -4.09 -16.42
C SER A 125 11.03 -4.84 -17.67
#